data_57f16a56e0825ca2c2f902e9f7202f38
#
_entry.id   57f16a56e0825ca2c2f902e9f7202f38
#
_cell.length_a   1.000
_cell.length_b   1.000
_cell.length_c   1.000
_cell.angle_alpha   90.00
_cell.angle_beta   90.00
_cell.angle_gamma   90.00
#
_symmetry.space_group_name_H-M   'P 1'
#
loop_
_entity.id
_entity.type
_entity.pdbx_description
1 polymer ?
#
loop_
_entity_poly.entity_id
_entity_poly.type
_entity_poly.pdbx_seq_one_letter_code
_entity_poly.pdbx_strand_id
1 'polypeptide(L)'
;MIRFENVTKLYNGQDRPALETVSLEIVKGEFVFLVGLSGSGKSTFLRLILREERPTNGIIHVAGKDLGKLANHKVPELRRQVGTVFQDFRLLQNKTISENVAFTLHVLGYSKKEIAREVPE
;
A
#
# COMPACT_ATOMS: atom_id res chain seq x y z
N MET A 1 -13.36 0.78 -3.64
CA MET A 1 -12.30 1.19 -2.70
C MET A 1 -10.96 1.41 -3.41
N ILE A 2 -10.59 0.52 -4.30
CA ILE A 2 -9.40 0.66 -5.16
C ILE A 2 -9.85 0.59 -6.60
N ARG A 3 -9.43 1.55 -7.43
CA ARG A 3 -9.78 1.59 -8.84
C ARG A 3 -8.58 1.99 -9.69
N PHE A 4 -8.27 1.18 -10.68
CA PHE A 4 -7.25 1.46 -11.70
C PHE A 4 -7.94 1.74 -13.02
N GLU A 5 -7.58 2.85 -13.66
CA GLU A 5 -8.13 3.24 -14.95
C GLU A 5 -6.99 3.35 -15.97
N ASN A 6 -6.87 2.37 -16.86
CA ASN A 6 -5.87 2.33 -17.94
C ASN A 6 -4.44 2.59 -17.42
N VAL A 7 -4.06 1.92 -16.35
CA VAL A 7 -2.79 2.16 -15.68
C VAL A 7 -1.66 1.39 -16.37
N THR A 8 -0.60 2.10 -16.70
CA THR A 8 0.63 1.55 -17.27
C THR A 8 1.81 2.01 -16.40
N LYS A 9 2.71 1.08 -16.08
CA LYS A 9 3.95 1.41 -15.38
C LYS A 9 5.12 0.83 -16.12
N LEU A 10 5.97 1.72 -16.63
CA LEU A 10 7.22 1.38 -17.30
C LEU A 10 8.38 1.95 -16.49
N TYR A 11 9.27 1.10 -16.03
CA TYR A 11 10.47 1.53 -15.33
C TYR A 11 11.55 1.97 -16.31
N ASN A 12 12.35 2.96 -15.92
CA ASN A 12 13.43 3.45 -16.74
C ASN A 12 14.42 2.32 -17.08
N GLY A 13 14.81 2.24 -18.36
CA GLY A 13 15.75 1.23 -18.83
C GLY A 13 15.12 -0.13 -19.14
N GLN A 14 13.81 -0.27 -19.03
CA GLN A 14 13.11 -1.51 -19.37
C GLN A 14 12.28 -1.32 -20.63
N ASP A 15 12.28 -2.35 -21.49
CA ASP A 15 11.54 -2.34 -22.75
C ASP A 15 10.07 -2.72 -22.57
N ARG A 16 9.75 -3.48 -21.52
CA ARG A 16 8.40 -3.95 -21.26
C ARG A 16 7.85 -3.30 -20.00
N PRO A 17 6.59 -2.83 -20.03
CA PRO A 17 5.97 -2.30 -18.84
C PRO A 17 5.73 -3.41 -17.79
N ALA A 18 5.88 -3.06 -16.53
CA ALA A 18 5.53 -3.96 -15.42
C ALA A 18 4.01 -4.15 -15.35
N LEU A 19 3.27 -3.10 -15.66
CA LEU A 19 1.81 -3.14 -15.85
C LEU A 19 1.49 -2.43 -17.15
N GLU A 20 0.58 -3.00 -17.94
CA GLU A 20 0.20 -2.43 -19.24
C GLU A 20 -1.31 -2.29 -19.32
N THR A 21 -1.78 -1.06 -19.36
CA THR A 21 -3.18 -0.69 -19.56
C THR A 21 -4.13 -1.49 -18.65
N VAL A 22 -3.82 -1.53 -17.36
CA VAL A 22 -4.60 -2.29 -16.38
C VAL A 22 -5.79 -1.47 -15.91
N SER A 23 -6.97 -2.04 -16.03
CA SER A 23 -8.21 -1.45 -15.50
C SER A 23 -8.89 -2.46 -14.61
N LEU A 24 -9.15 -2.08 -13.36
CA LEU A 24 -9.86 -2.94 -12.41
C LEU A 24 -10.47 -2.10 -11.30
N GLU A 25 -11.41 -2.69 -10.59
CA GLU A 25 -12.02 -2.07 -9.44
C GLU A 25 -12.20 -3.11 -8.33
N ILE A 26 -11.77 -2.75 -7.12
CA ILE A 26 -11.98 -3.57 -5.93
C ILE A 26 -12.90 -2.78 -5.00
N VAL A 27 -14.09 -3.32 -4.77
CA VAL A 27 -15.09 -2.65 -3.93
C VAL A 27 -14.92 -3.01 -2.46
N LYS A 28 -15.51 -2.20 -1.60
CA LYS A 28 -15.44 -2.41 -0.16
C LYS A 28 -15.99 -3.78 0.22
N GLY A 29 -15.27 -4.50 1.07
CA GLY A 29 -15.68 -5.83 1.52
C GLY A 29 -15.29 -6.97 0.60
N GLU A 30 -14.69 -6.68 -0.55
CA GLU A 30 -14.28 -7.69 -1.52
C GLU A 30 -12.93 -8.29 -1.13
N PHE A 31 -12.81 -9.61 -1.30
CA PHE A 31 -11.55 -10.34 -1.11
C PHE A 31 -11.00 -10.72 -2.48
N VAL A 32 -9.80 -10.28 -2.80
CA VAL A 32 -9.21 -10.45 -4.13
C VAL A 32 -7.82 -11.09 -4.04
N PHE A 33 -7.60 -12.12 -4.85
CA PHE A 33 -6.27 -12.70 -5.03
C PHE A 33 -5.57 -12.06 -6.23
N LEU A 34 -4.33 -11.66 -6.04
CA LEU A 34 -3.47 -11.20 -7.11
C LEU A 34 -2.44 -12.28 -7.40
N VAL A 35 -2.61 -12.98 -8.51
CA VAL A 35 -1.79 -14.13 -8.87
C VAL A 35 -0.89 -13.83 -10.06
N GLY A 36 0.24 -14.51 -10.12
CA GLY A 36 1.21 -14.36 -11.20
C GLY A 36 2.60 -14.80 -10.77
N LEU A 37 3.46 -15.00 -11.74
CA LEU A 37 4.85 -15.35 -11.49
C LEU A 37 5.62 -14.15 -10.97
N SER A 38 6.77 -14.42 -10.33
CA SER A 38 7.71 -13.37 -9.94
C SER A 38 8.07 -12.51 -11.17
N GLY A 39 8.04 -11.20 -11.01
CA GLY A 39 8.29 -10.28 -12.12
C GLY A 39 7.08 -9.96 -12.99
N SER A 40 5.90 -10.47 -12.64
CA SER A 40 4.66 -10.23 -13.39
C SER A 40 3.93 -8.94 -13.02
N GLY A 41 4.55 -8.08 -12.22
CA GLY A 41 3.97 -6.79 -11.84
C GLY A 41 3.22 -6.75 -10.52
N LYS A 42 3.18 -7.87 -9.77
CA LYS A 42 2.48 -7.91 -8.47
C LYS A 42 3.01 -6.89 -7.49
N SER A 43 4.34 -6.82 -7.34
CA SER A 43 4.98 -5.87 -6.44
C SER A 43 4.74 -4.43 -6.89
N THR A 44 4.77 -4.19 -8.20
CA THR A 44 4.47 -2.88 -8.78
C THR A 44 3.05 -2.45 -8.46
N PHE A 45 2.08 -3.36 -8.60
CA PHE A 45 0.68 -3.11 -8.28
C PHE A 45 0.54 -2.60 -6.84
N LEU A 46 1.18 -3.28 -5.88
CA LEU A 46 1.13 -2.89 -4.47
C LEU A 46 1.83 -1.56 -4.20
N ARG A 47 2.96 -1.31 -4.85
CA ARG A 47 3.68 -0.04 -4.70
C ARG A 47 2.89 1.14 -5.21
N LEU A 48 2.13 0.96 -6.28
CA LEU A 48 1.26 2.01 -6.80
C LEU A 48 0.12 2.32 -5.84
N ILE A 49 -0.48 1.30 -5.20
CA ILE A 49 -1.54 1.51 -4.21
C ILE A 49 -1.04 2.30 -3.01
N LEU A 50 0.19 2.03 -2.56
CA LEU A 50 0.80 2.73 -1.42
C LEU A 50 1.44 4.06 -1.81
N ARG A 51 1.37 4.42 -3.09
CA ARG A 51 1.99 5.63 -3.61
C ARG A 51 3.52 5.66 -3.35
N GLU A 52 4.15 4.48 -3.30
CA GLU A 52 5.62 4.40 -3.32
C GLU A 52 6.15 4.74 -4.71
N GLU A 53 5.33 4.53 -5.73
CA GLU A 53 5.63 4.88 -7.11
C GLU A 53 4.41 5.49 -7.78
N ARG A 54 4.63 6.21 -8.87
CA ARG A 54 3.58 6.81 -9.67
C ARG A 54 3.42 6.03 -10.98
N PRO A 55 2.18 5.91 -11.52
CA PRO A 55 2.01 5.28 -12.83
C PRO A 55 2.63 6.14 -13.93
N THR A 56 3.08 5.50 -15.00
CA THR A 56 3.53 6.19 -16.20
C THR A 56 2.33 6.84 -16.90
N ASN A 57 1.23 6.09 -16.98
CA ASN A 57 -0.04 6.56 -17.52
C ASN A 57 -1.18 5.98 -16.69
N GLY A 58 -2.33 6.64 -16.75
CA GLY A 58 -3.54 6.16 -16.10
C GLY A 58 -3.81 6.82 -14.77
N ILE A 59 -4.93 6.45 -14.17
CA ILE A 59 -5.43 7.04 -12.94
C ILE A 59 -5.65 5.94 -11.91
N ILE A 60 -5.24 6.19 -10.67
CA ILE A 60 -5.44 5.27 -9.56
C ILE A 60 -6.20 5.98 -8.45
N HIS A 61 -7.30 5.38 -8.00
CA HIS A 61 -8.06 5.83 -6.84
C HIS A 61 -7.93 4.81 -5.72
N VAL A 62 -7.65 5.27 -4.51
CA VAL A 62 -7.62 4.43 -3.31
C VAL A 62 -8.35 5.16 -2.20
N ALA A 63 -9.33 4.51 -1.59
CA ALA A 63 -10.14 5.07 -0.51
C ALA A 63 -10.75 6.43 -0.88
N GLY A 64 -11.20 6.57 -2.14
CA GLY A 64 -11.82 7.79 -2.64
C GLY A 64 -10.86 8.90 -3.04
N LYS A 65 -9.55 8.65 -3.00
CA LYS A 65 -8.54 9.66 -3.33
C LYS A 65 -7.84 9.34 -4.63
N ASP A 66 -7.73 10.33 -5.52
CA ASP A 66 -6.93 10.22 -6.73
C ASP A 66 -5.45 10.38 -6.35
N LEU A 67 -4.68 9.31 -6.49
CA LEU A 67 -3.28 9.29 -6.06
C LEU A 67 -2.40 10.25 -6.87
N GLY A 68 -2.75 10.50 -8.12
CA GLY A 68 -2.00 11.44 -8.95
C GLY A 68 -2.12 12.89 -8.50
N LYS A 69 -3.23 13.23 -7.85
CA LYS A 69 -3.50 14.58 -7.33
C LYS A 69 -3.15 14.72 -5.86
N LEU A 70 -2.78 13.63 -5.21
CA LEU A 70 -2.50 13.63 -3.78
C LEU A 70 -1.13 14.28 -3.52
N ALA A 71 -1.12 15.33 -2.68
CA ALA A 71 0.11 16.00 -2.31
C ALA A 71 1.01 15.06 -1.48
N ASN A 72 2.34 15.22 -1.61
CA ASN A 72 3.29 14.35 -0.93
C ASN A 72 3.10 14.33 0.59
N HIS A 73 2.76 15.46 1.19
CA HIS A 73 2.55 15.53 2.65
C HIS A 73 1.28 14.81 3.11
N LYS A 74 0.40 14.44 2.19
CA LYS A 74 -0.82 13.68 2.48
C LYS A 74 -0.63 12.17 2.32
N VAL A 75 0.47 11.73 1.75
CA VAL A 75 0.74 10.31 1.53
C VAL A 75 0.77 9.50 2.82
N PRO A 76 1.39 9.95 3.92
CA PRO A 76 1.34 9.19 5.17
C PRO A 76 -0.08 8.95 5.67
N GLU A 77 -0.98 9.91 5.48
CA GLU A 77 -2.38 9.77 5.86
C GLU A 77 -3.07 8.67 5.04
N LEU A 78 -2.79 8.62 3.73
CA LEU A 78 -3.27 7.54 2.87
C LEU A 78 -2.77 6.17 3.36
N ARG A 79 -1.47 6.06 3.65
CA ARG A 79 -0.85 4.80 4.07
C ARG A 79 -1.39 4.28 5.40
N ARG A 80 -1.85 5.17 6.28
CA ARG A 80 -2.49 4.77 7.54
C ARG A 80 -3.83 4.06 7.31
N GLN A 81 -4.46 4.30 6.18
CA GLN A 81 -5.73 3.67 5.81
C GLN A 81 -5.54 2.31 5.14
N VAL A 82 -4.30 1.94 4.82
CA VAL A 82 -3.97 0.69 4.13
C VAL A 82 -3.06 -0.15 4.99
N GLY A 83 -3.59 -1.23 5.53
CA GLY A 83 -2.78 -2.22 6.25
C GLY A 83 -2.01 -3.07 5.27
N THR A 84 -0.70 -3.25 5.47
CA THR A 84 0.15 -3.99 4.56
C THR A 84 1.01 -5.00 5.31
N VAL A 85 1.11 -6.21 4.75
CA VAL A 85 2.07 -7.22 5.21
C VAL A 85 3.15 -7.32 4.15
N PHE A 86 4.36 -6.91 4.50
CA PHE A 86 5.48 -6.89 3.56
C PHE A 86 6.14 -8.26 3.43
N GLN A 87 6.67 -8.56 2.26
CA GLN A 87 7.39 -9.80 2.00
C GLN A 87 8.64 -9.92 2.86
N ASP A 88 9.30 -8.81 3.15
CA ASP A 88 10.49 -8.74 4.00
C ASP A 88 10.17 -8.49 5.47
N PHE A 89 8.92 -8.65 5.86
CA PHE A 89 8.36 -8.50 7.19
C PHE A 89 8.44 -7.08 7.78
N ARG A 90 9.43 -6.28 7.46
CA ARG A 90 9.65 -4.89 7.92
C ARG A 90 9.39 -4.69 9.42
N LEU A 91 9.91 -5.63 10.22
CA LEU A 91 9.80 -5.57 11.67
C LEU A 91 10.96 -4.78 12.27
N LEU A 92 10.72 -4.18 13.42
CA LEU A 92 11.78 -3.57 14.21
C LEU A 92 12.56 -4.71 14.89
N GLN A 93 13.76 -4.99 14.39
CA GLN A 93 14.51 -6.20 14.75
C GLN A 93 14.93 -6.25 16.23
N ASN A 94 15.11 -5.10 16.85
CA ASN A 94 15.54 -5.01 18.25
C ASN A 94 14.37 -4.92 19.23
N LYS A 95 13.15 -5.21 18.77
CA LYS A 95 11.93 -5.08 19.56
C LYS A 95 11.15 -6.36 19.61
N THR A 96 10.40 -6.57 20.67
CA THR A 96 9.50 -7.72 20.81
C THR A 96 8.32 -7.62 19.86
N ILE A 97 7.53 -8.69 19.76
CA ILE A 97 6.30 -8.68 18.96
C ILE A 97 5.33 -7.61 19.48
N SER A 98 5.11 -7.56 20.80
CA SER A 98 4.24 -6.54 21.40
C SER A 98 4.72 -5.13 21.11
N GLU A 99 6.04 -4.90 21.17
CA GLU A 99 6.61 -3.59 20.88
C GLU A 99 6.43 -3.20 19.40
N ASN A 100 6.52 -4.16 18.46
CA ASN A 100 6.28 -3.91 17.05
C ASN A 100 4.82 -3.49 16.81
N VAL A 101 3.87 -4.19 17.42
CA VAL A 101 2.45 -3.84 17.31
C VAL A 101 2.18 -2.49 17.96
N ALA A 102 2.73 -2.26 19.15
CA ALA A 102 2.58 -0.99 19.87
C ALA A 102 3.13 0.19 19.06
N PHE A 103 4.27 0.01 18.39
CA PHE A 103 4.84 1.03 17.53
C PHE A 103 3.89 1.42 16.41
N THR A 104 3.27 0.43 15.75
CA THR A 104 2.29 0.68 14.69
C THR A 104 1.11 1.50 15.21
N LEU A 105 0.57 1.13 16.37
CA LEU A 105 -0.55 1.85 16.96
C LEU A 105 -0.16 3.28 17.35
N HIS A 106 1.07 3.47 17.83
CA HIS A 106 1.59 4.80 18.15
C HIS A 106 1.64 5.69 16.90
N VAL A 107 2.14 5.14 15.78
CA VAL A 107 2.20 5.86 14.50
C VAL A 107 0.80 6.22 14.00
N LEU A 108 -0.19 5.34 14.24
CA LEU A 108 -1.58 5.58 13.86
C LEU A 108 -2.28 6.61 14.75
N GLY A 109 -1.66 7.04 15.85
CA GLY A 109 -2.19 8.08 16.71
C GLY A 109 -2.87 7.58 17.99
N TYR A 110 -2.75 6.29 18.32
CA TYR A 110 -3.30 5.76 19.56
C TYR A 110 -2.53 6.28 20.78
N SER A 111 -3.25 6.57 21.86
CA SER A 111 -2.64 6.98 23.11
C SER A 111 -1.94 5.80 23.80
N LYS A 112 -1.02 6.10 24.74
CA LYS A 112 -0.34 5.05 25.52
C LYS A 112 -1.34 4.16 26.26
N LYS A 113 -2.43 4.74 26.77
CA LYS A 113 -3.47 3.99 27.50
C LYS A 113 -4.21 3.04 26.54
N GLU A 114 -4.53 3.49 25.35
CA GLU A 114 -5.19 2.65 24.34
C GLU A 114 -4.27 1.53 23.88
N ILE A 115 -2.98 1.81 23.68
CA ILE A 115 -1.99 0.81 23.29
C ILE A 115 -1.86 -0.26 24.37
N ALA A 116 -1.80 0.12 25.63
CA ALA A 116 -1.71 -0.83 26.75
C ALA A 116 -2.91 -1.76 26.82
N ARG A 117 -4.08 -1.28 26.42
CA ARG A 117 -5.32 -2.07 26.39
C ARG A 117 -5.33 -3.05 25.21
N GLU A 118 -4.91 -2.60 24.02
CA GLU A 118 -5.01 -3.38 22.78
C GLU A 118 -3.83 -4.33 22.57
N VAL A 119 -2.69 -4.08 23.21
CA VAL A 119 -1.46 -4.88 23.05
C VAL A 119 -1.05 -5.45 24.41
N PRO A 120 -1.68 -6.53 24.86
CA PRO A 120 -1.25 -7.22 26.09
C PRO A 120 0.14 -7.81 25.89
N GLU A 121 0.87 -7.94 26.96
CA GLU A 121 2.20 -8.57 26.95
C GLU A 121 2.16 -10.03 26.54
#